data_4439bb4f4f4af30d0c74fb62d61e327a
#
_entry.id   4439bb4f4f4af30d0c74fb62d61e327a
#
_cell.length_a   1.000
_cell.length_b   1.000
_cell.length_c   1.000
_cell.angle_alpha   90.00
_cell.angle_beta   90.00
_cell.angle_gamma   90.00
#
_symmetry.space_group_name_H-M   'P 1'
#
loop_
_entity.id
_entity.type
_entity.pdbx_description
1 polymer ?
#
loop_
_entity_poly.entity_id
_entity_poly.type
_entity_poly.pdbx_seq_one_letter_code
_entity_poly.pdbx_strand_id
1 'polypeptide(L)'
;MRKIEHIGIAVKDLDVSNALFEKLFGAPAYKAEVVESEGVTTSFFLNGPNKIELLAATNPDSPIAKFIEKKGEGIHHIAFDVEDIVSEIARLQQEGFVVLNETPKKGADNKLVAFLHPKSTNGVLIELCQEIRE
;
A
#
# COMPACT_ATOMS: atom_id res chain seq x y z
N MET A 1 15.25 6.14 -2.93
CA MET A 1 14.42 4.91 -2.86
C MET A 1 15.29 3.72 -3.14
N ARG A 2 15.06 2.63 -2.44
CA ARG A 2 15.95 1.47 -2.56
C ARG A 2 15.38 0.34 -3.41
N LYS A 3 14.09 0.07 -3.27
CA LYS A 3 13.43 -1.03 -3.98
C LYS A 3 11.92 -0.85 -3.94
N ILE A 4 11.19 -1.63 -4.73
CA ILE A 4 9.75 -1.76 -4.55
C ILE A 4 9.54 -2.61 -3.30
N GLU A 5 8.85 -2.05 -2.31
CA GLU A 5 8.56 -2.72 -1.05
C GLU A 5 7.39 -3.69 -1.24
N HIS A 6 6.31 -3.20 -1.88
CA HIS A 6 5.15 -4.03 -2.19
C HIS A 6 4.29 -3.41 -3.27
N ILE A 7 3.38 -4.22 -3.82
CA ILE A 7 2.31 -3.79 -4.69
C ILE A 7 1.01 -4.06 -3.94
N GLY A 8 0.15 -3.03 -3.82
CA GLY A 8 -1.14 -3.15 -3.17
C GLY A 8 -2.25 -3.34 -4.18
N ILE A 9 -3.10 -4.34 -3.97
CA ILE A 9 -4.21 -4.69 -4.85
C ILE A 9 -5.51 -4.58 -4.06
N ALA A 10 -6.45 -3.76 -4.57
CA ALA A 10 -7.76 -3.59 -3.96
C ALA A 10 -8.67 -4.74 -4.38
N VAL A 11 -9.29 -5.40 -3.41
CA VAL A 11 -10.17 -6.55 -3.64
C VAL A 11 -11.49 -6.36 -2.89
N LYS A 12 -12.58 -6.89 -3.45
CA LYS A 12 -13.92 -6.78 -2.83
C LYS A 12 -14.11 -7.75 -1.68
N ASP A 13 -13.63 -8.96 -1.83
CA ASP A 13 -13.82 -10.04 -0.87
C ASP A 13 -12.46 -10.66 -0.56
N LEU A 14 -11.99 -10.45 0.67
CA LEU A 14 -10.65 -10.88 1.05
C LEU A 14 -10.52 -12.39 1.07
N ASP A 15 -11.55 -13.11 1.57
CA ASP A 15 -11.49 -14.58 1.65
C ASP A 15 -11.40 -15.21 0.27
N VAL A 16 -12.23 -14.76 -0.67
CA VAL A 16 -12.21 -15.24 -2.05
C VAL A 16 -10.87 -14.92 -2.70
N SER A 17 -10.37 -13.70 -2.51
CA SER A 17 -9.13 -13.24 -3.11
C SER A 17 -7.92 -13.94 -2.50
N ASN A 18 -7.93 -14.19 -1.18
CA ASN A 18 -6.86 -14.96 -0.54
C ASN A 18 -6.76 -16.36 -1.12
N ALA A 19 -7.89 -17.03 -1.34
CA ALA A 19 -7.90 -18.37 -1.95
C ALA A 19 -7.34 -18.34 -3.38
N LEU A 20 -7.70 -17.31 -4.15
CA LEU A 20 -7.24 -17.14 -5.52
C LEU A 20 -5.72 -16.92 -5.57
N PHE A 21 -5.21 -15.99 -4.77
CA PHE A 21 -3.79 -15.66 -4.78
C PHE A 21 -2.93 -16.75 -4.14
N GLU A 22 -3.48 -17.52 -3.20
CA GLU A 22 -2.80 -18.71 -2.69
C GLU A 22 -2.55 -19.72 -3.82
N LYS A 23 -3.55 -19.94 -4.69
CA LYS A 23 -3.38 -20.82 -5.85
C LYS A 23 -2.36 -20.24 -6.83
N LEU A 24 -2.41 -18.92 -7.04
CA LEU A 24 -1.50 -18.26 -7.98
C LEU A 24 -0.05 -18.39 -7.54
N PHE A 25 0.24 -18.17 -6.27
CA PHE A 25 1.60 -18.17 -5.75
C PHE A 25 2.06 -19.51 -5.22
N GLY A 26 1.14 -20.45 -5.01
CA GLY A 26 1.46 -21.76 -4.46
C GLY A 26 1.73 -21.74 -2.95
N ALA A 27 1.34 -20.66 -2.27
CA ALA A 27 1.50 -20.53 -0.82
C ALA A 27 0.46 -19.57 -0.27
N PRO A 28 -0.01 -19.78 0.98
CA PRO A 28 -1.00 -18.90 1.59
C PRO A 28 -0.40 -17.56 2.00
N ALA A 29 -1.26 -16.59 2.29
CA ALA A 29 -0.83 -15.36 2.94
C ALA A 29 -0.12 -15.71 4.25
N TYR A 30 1.00 -15.04 4.52
CA TYR A 30 1.76 -15.33 5.74
C TYR A 30 1.23 -14.55 6.96
N LYS A 31 0.43 -13.51 6.74
CA LYS A 31 -0.29 -12.81 7.80
C LYS A 31 -1.40 -11.94 7.23
N ALA A 32 -2.27 -11.47 8.11
CA ALA A 32 -3.28 -10.46 7.81
C ALA A 32 -3.27 -9.43 8.94
N GLU A 33 -3.59 -8.20 8.61
CA GLU A 33 -3.59 -7.10 9.57
C GLU A 33 -4.75 -6.16 9.28
N VAL A 34 -5.45 -5.71 10.34
CA VAL A 34 -6.47 -4.67 10.22
C VAL A 34 -5.79 -3.32 10.50
N VAL A 35 -5.90 -2.38 9.57
CA VAL A 35 -5.40 -1.02 9.75
C VAL A 35 -6.62 -0.11 9.84
N GLU A 36 -7.08 0.13 11.04
CA GLU A 36 -8.32 0.87 11.28
C GLU A 36 -8.27 2.30 10.76
N SER A 37 -7.12 2.95 10.89
CA SER A 37 -6.94 4.32 10.42
C SER A 37 -7.13 4.46 8.90
N GLU A 38 -6.92 3.37 8.16
CA GLU A 38 -7.10 3.35 6.70
C GLU A 38 -8.40 2.62 6.30
N GLY A 39 -9.12 2.05 7.25
CA GLY A 39 -10.35 1.32 6.97
C GLY A 39 -10.14 0.08 6.12
N VAL A 40 -9.06 -0.67 6.34
CA VAL A 40 -8.71 -1.84 5.52
C VAL A 40 -8.30 -3.04 6.36
N THR A 41 -8.52 -4.22 5.80
CA THR A 41 -7.84 -5.45 6.21
C THR A 41 -6.87 -5.80 5.09
N THR A 42 -5.63 -6.05 5.43
CA THR A 42 -4.56 -6.34 4.47
C THR A 42 -4.06 -7.76 4.65
N SER A 43 -3.99 -8.52 3.57
CA SER A 43 -3.35 -9.84 3.54
C SER A 43 -2.00 -9.71 2.85
N PHE A 44 -0.99 -10.38 3.38
CA PHE A 44 0.39 -10.28 2.91
C PHE A 44 0.85 -11.60 2.29
N PHE A 45 1.27 -11.53 1.02
CA PHE A 45 1.85 -12.66 0.30
C PHE A 45 3.30 -12.35 -0.05
N LEU A 46 4.14 -13.41 -0.03
CA LEU A 46 5.50 -13.32 -0.54
C LEU A 46 5.60 -14.09 -1.85
N ASN A 47 6.24 -13.49 -2.83
CA ASN A 47 6.59 -14.12 -4.09
C ASN A 47 8.08 -13.91 -4.31
N GLY A 48 8.89 -14.85 -3.80
CA GLY A 48 10.33 -14.64 -3.69
C GLY A 48 10.62 -13.47 -2.75
N PRO A 49 11.42 -12.48 -3.16
CA PRO A 49 11.72 -11.31 -2.32
C PRO A 49 10.64 -10.23 -2.36
N ASN A 50 9.58 -10.41 -3.17
CA ASN A 50 8.59 -9.38 -3.41
C ASN A 50 7.33 -9.62 -2.59
N LYS A 51 6.73 -8.55 -2.08
CA LYS A 51 5.48 -8.60 -1.33
C LYS A 51 4.31 -8.13 -2.17
N ILE A 52 3.21 -8.86 -2.09
CA ILE A 52 1.93 -8.47 -2.66
C ILE A 52 0.96 -8.35 -1.49
N GLU A 53 0.26 -7.23 -1.41
CA GLU A 53 -0.73 -6.98 -0.36
C GLU A 53 -2.12 -6.87 -0.99
N LEU A 54 -3.06 -7.66 -0.46
CA LEU A 54 -4.46 -7.55 -0.83
C LEU A 54 -5.17 -6.69 0.19
N LEU A 55 -5.92 -5.69 -0.28
CA LEU A 55 -6.55 -4.68 0.55
C LEU A 55 -8.05 -4.77 0.39
N ALA A 56 -8.77 -5.07 1.48
CA ALA A 56 -10.23 -5.08 1.48
C ALA A 56 -10.75 -4.05 2.47
N ALA A 57 -11.79 -3.31 2.08
CA ALA A 57 -12.38 -2.28 2.92
C ALA A 57 -13.08 -2.89 4.12
N THR A 58 -12.94 -2.26 5.29
CA THR A 58 -13.67 -2.66 6.50
C THR A 58 -14.98 -1.92 6.66
N ASN A 59 -15.18 -0.83 5.90
CA ASN A 59 -16.41 -0.04 5.92
C ASN A 59 -16.57 0.71 4.60
N PRO A 60 -17.81 1.19 4.28
CA PRO A 60 -18.07 1.86 3.01
C PRO A 60 -17.37 3.20 2.82
N ASP A 61 -16.90 3.81 3.89
CA ASP A 61 -16.24 5.12 3.83
C ASP A 61 -14.74 5.02 3.62
N SER A 62 -14.19 3.80 3.62
CA SER A 62 -12.74 3.63 3.46
C SER A 62 -12.27 4.06 2.06
N PRO A 63 -11.02 4.54 1.95
CA PRO A 63 -10.46 4.87 0.63
C PRO A 63 -10.47 3.69 -0.35
N ILE A 64 -10.31 2.47 0.15
CA ILE A 64 -10.34 1.27 -0.69
C ILE A 64 -11.76 1.01 -1.23
N ALA A 65 -12.80 1.19 -0.38
CA ALA A 65 -14.17 1.05 -0.84
C ALA A 65 -14.49 2.05 -1.95
N LYS A 66 -14.06 3.29 -1.77
CA LYS A 66 -14.26 4.35 -2.78
C LYS A 66 -13.49 4.08 -4.07
N PHE A 67 -12.27 3.56 -3.94
CA PHE A 67 -11.46 3.19 -5.09
C PHE A 67 -12.16 2.10 -5.92
N ILE A 68 -12.65 1.05 -5.26
CA ILE A 68 -13.32 -0.07 -5.93
C ILE A 68 -14.63 0.41 -6.59
N GLU A 69 -15.38 1.28 -5.92
CA GLU A 69 -16.59 1.85 -6.48
C GLU A 69 -16.31 2.60 -7.78
N LYS A 70 -15.22 3.36 -7.84
CA LYS A 70 -14.85 4.17 -9.00
C LYS A 70 -14.16 3.38 -10.10
N LYS A 71 -13.25 2.49 -9.74
CA LYS A 71 -12.33 1.84 -10.68
C LYS A 71 -12.43 0.33 -10.72
N GLY A 72 -13.16 -0.29 -9.78
CA GLY A 72 -13.23 -1.74 -9.67
C GLY A 72 -12.00 -2.29 -8.93
N GLU A 73 -11.91 -3.61 -8.89
CA GLU A 73 -10.76 -4.30 -8.32
C GLU A 73 -9.52 -4.11 -9.19
N GLY A 74 -8.36 -4.07 -8.58
CA GLY A 74 -7.11 -3.97 -9.32
C GLY A 74 -5.99 -3.35 -8.49
N ILE A 75 -4.87 -3.06 -9.13
CA ILE A 75 -3.73 -2.44 -8.46
C ILE A 75 -4.13 -1.07 -7.91
N HIS A 76 -3.92 -0.89 -6.62
CA HIS A 76 -4.23 0.35 -5.92
C HIS A 76 -3.01 1.26 -5.81
N HIS A 77 -1.85 0.69 -5.46
CA HIS A 77 -0.65 1.48 -5.30
C HIS A 77 0.62 0.62 -5.45
N ILE A 78 1.74 1.31 -5.64
CA ILE A 78 3.07 0.73 -5.59
C ILE A 78 3.82 1.44 -4.48
N ALA A 79 4.41 0.66 -3.58
CA ALA A 79 5.16 1.20 -2.44
C ALA A 79 6.65 1.01 -2.65
N PHE A 80 7.40 2.07 -2.34
CA PHE A 80 8.86 2.06 -2.44
C PHE A 80 9.47 2.15 -1.06
N ASP A 81 10.48 1.32 -0.82
CA ASP A 81 11.25 1.32 0.40
C ASP A 81 12.21 2.50 0.42
N VAL A 82 12.19 3.28 1.49
CA VAL A 82 13.09 4.43 1.67
C VAL A 82 13.80 4.30 3.01
N GLU A 83 15.03 4.80 3.07
CA GLU A 83 15.80 4.74 4.31
C GLU A 83 15.37 5.83 5.30
N ASP A 84 15.12 7.04 4.80
CA ASP A 84 14.71 8.20 5.62
C ASP A 84 13.55 8.90 4.91
N ILE A 85 12.34 8.61 5.37
CA ILE A 85 11.12 9.09 4.72
C ILE A 85 10.98 10.62 4.83
N VAL A 86 11.45 11.22 5.90
CA VAL A 86 11.37 12.68 6.07
C VAL A 86 12.24 13.38 5.02
N SER A 87 13.46 12.91 4.84
CA SER A 87 14.38 13.44 3.83
C SER A 87 13.85 13.22 2.42
N GLU A 88 13.27 12.04 2.17
CA GLU A 88 12.75 11.71 0.84
C GLU A 88 11.55 12.57 0.49
N ILE A 89 10.66 12.82 1.44
CA ILE A 89 9.52 13.74 1.25
C ILE A 89 10.04 15.14 0.86
N ALA A 90 11.02 15.64 1.60
CA ALA A 90 11.60 16.96 1.32
C ALA A 90 12.21 17.04 -0.07
N ARG A 91 12.96 16.00 -0.46
CA ARG A 91 13.57 15.92 -1.79
C ARG A 91 12.51 15.93 -2.90
N LEU A 92 11.46 15.13 -2.74
CA LEU A 92 10.41 15.01 -3.74
C LEU A 92 9.58 16.29 -3.86
N GLN A 93 9.34 16.97 -2.75
CA GLN A 93 8.67 18.27 -2.78
C GLN A 93 9.47 19.30 -3.56
N GLN A 94 10.80 19.32 -3.38
CA GLN A 94 11.68 20.20 -4.13
C GLN A 94 11.67 19.89 -5.63
N GLU A 95 11.47 18.62 -5.99
CA GLU A 95 11.38 18.21 -7.39
C GLU A 95 9.97 18.43 -7.98
N GLY A 96 9.04 18.97 -7.20
CA GLY A 96 7.71 19.32 -7.68
C GLY A 96 6.63 18.27 -7.48
N PHE A 97 6.92 17.17 -6.75
CA PHE A 97 5.91 16.18 -6.45
C PHE A 97 4.97 16.67 -5.35
N VAL A 98 3.70 16.29 -5.47
CA VAL A 98 2.68 16.66 -4.48
C VAL A 98 2.55 15.53 -3.47
N VAL A 99 2.91 15.79 -2.22
CA VAL A 99 2.83 14.83 -1.12
C VAL A 99 1.48 15.00 -0.43
N LEU A 100 0.72 13.91 -0.31
CA LEU A 100 -0.60 13.95 0.30
C LEU A 100 -0.54 14.13 1.81
N ASN A 101 0.49 13.57 2.44
CA ASN A 101 0.71 13.74 3.88
C ASN A 101 2.18 14.08 4.12
N GLU A 102 2.42 15.34 4.48
CA GLU A 102 3.79 15.84 4.71
C GLU A 102 4.44 15.20 5.94
N THR A 103 3.61 14.85 6.93
CA THR A 103 4.08 14.12 8.11
C THR A 103 3.78 12.63 7.90
N PRO A 104 4.81 11.77 7.91
CA PRO A 104 4.60 10.34 7.79
C PRO A 104 3.73 9.80 8.93
N LYS A 105 2.91 8.81 8.64
CA LYS A 105 2.07 8.15 9.62
C LYS A 105 2.37 6.67 9.67
N LYS A 106 1.97 6.01 10.75
CA LYS A 106 2.14 4.57 10.87
C LYS A 106 1.08 3.86 10.03
N GLY A 107 1.54 2.99 9.12
CA GLY A 107 0.68 2.13 8.31
C GLY A 107 0.81 0.67 8.70
N ALA A 108 0.44 -0.20 7.78
CA ALA A 108 0.54 -1.65 7.98
C ALA A 108 2.01 -2.09 8.08
N ASP A 109 2.22 -3.27 8.64
CA ASP A 109 3.51 -3.95 8.68
C ASP A 109 4.61 -3.16 9.38
N ASN A 110 4.24 -2.37 10.40
CA ASN A 110 5.16 -1.57 11.22
C ASN A 110 6.02 -0.62 10.37
N LYS A 111 5.39 0.09 9.46
CA LYS A 111 6.05 1.06 8.57
C LYS A 111 5.57 2.46 8.85
N LEU A 112 6.46 3.44 8.65
CA LEU A 112 6.04 4.83 8.45
C LEU A 112 5.76 5.00 6.97
N VAL A 113 4.61 5.62 6.64
CA VAL A 113 4.18 5.75 5.26
C VAL A 113 3.79 7.17 4.90
N ALA A 114 3.95 7.50 3.63
CA ALA A 114 3.47 8.74 3.03
C ALA A 114 3.11 8.45 1.58
N PHE A 115 2.16 9.22 1.05
CA PHE A 115 1.68 9.00 -0.33
C PHE A 115 1.93 10.24 -1.17
N LEU A 116 2.24 10.02 -2.45
CA LEU A 116 2.31 11.07 -3.45
C LEU A 116 0.97 11.12 -4.20
N HIS A 117 0.51 12.33 -4.51
CA HIS A 117 -0.72 12.48 -5.27
C HIS A 117 -0.53 11.91 -6.69
N PRO A 118 -1.47 11.07 -7.18
CA PRO A 118 -1.32 10.44 -8.50
C PRO A 118 -1.14 11.41 -9.67
N LYS A 119 -1.65 12.64 -9.56
CA LYS A 119 -1.48 13.63 -10.63
C LYS A 119 -0.02 13.99 -10.89
N SER A 120 0.86 13.82 -9.91
CA SER A 120 2.29 14.10 -10.07
C SER A 120 3.09 12.88 -10.53
N THR A 121 2.44 11.71 -10.62
CA THR A 121 3.07 10.44 -10.98
C THR A 121 2.28 9.67 -12.05
N ASN A 122 1.75 10.41 -13.04
CA ASN A 122 1.04 9.84 -14.20
C ASN A 122 -0.16 8.94 -13.82
N GLY A 123 -0.87 9.30 -12.75
CA GLY A 123 -2.07 8.56 -12.34
C GLY A 123 -1.80 7.36 -11.44
N VAL A 124 -0.54 7.12 -11.07
CA VAL A 124 -0.16 6.01 -10.20
C VAL A 124 -0.04 6.49 -8.77
N LEU A 125 -0.77 5.89 -7.84
CA LEU A 125 -0.60 6.19 -6.42
C LEU A 125 0.70 5.57 -5.93
N ILE A 126 1.63 6.41 -5.52
CA ILE A 126 2.94 5.98 -5.01
C ILE A 126 2.95 6.13 -3.50
N GLU A 127 3.39 5.09 -2.82
CA GLU A 127 3.57 5.08 -1.37
C GLU A 127 5.07 5.04 -1.06
N LEU A 128 5.47 5.80 -0.05
CA LEU A 128 6.83 5.71 0.50
C LEU A 128 6.71 4.96 1.82
N CYS A 129 7.59 3.99 2.04
CA CYS A 129 7.58 3.16 3.25
C CYS A 129 8.95 3.18 3.90
N GLN A 130 8.98 3.51 5.19
CA GLN A 130 10.20 3.37 6.00
C GLN A 130 9.95 2.37 7.11
N GLU A 131 10.83 1.38 7.24
CA GLU A 131 10.76 0.43 8.35
C GLU A 131 10.98 1.16 9.68
N ILE A 132 10.07 0.94 10.65
CA ILE A 132 10.23 1.50 11.98
C ILE A 132 11.26 0.66 12.74
N ARG A 133 12.34 1.30 13.14
CA ARG A 133 13.42 0.67 13.92
C ARG A 133 13.26 1.08 15.38
N GLU A 134 13.34 0.10 16.25
CA GLU A 134 13.25 0.30 17.69
C GLU A 134 14.63 0.20 18.34
#